data_e5251c57f1747982b9bdb961c13f3b32
#
_entry.id   e5251c57f1747982b9bdb961c13f3b32
#
_cell.length_a   1.000
_cell.length_b   1.000
_cell.length_c   1.000
_cell.angle_alpha   90.00
_cell.angle_beta   90.00
_cell.angle_gamma   90.00
#
_symmetry.space_group_name_H-M   'P 1'
#
loop_
_entity.id
_entity.type
_entity.pdbx_description
1 polymer ?
#
loop_
_entity_poly.entity_id
_entity_poly.type
_entity_poly.pdbx_seq_one_letter_code
_entity_poly.pdbx_strand_id
1 'polypeptide(L)'
;MEEEENSILNNNEISNNNELLKEVVKKLENIVNDINNKKENEVILPQIQEIITTVNNIINDNKNIFKQMQKEIINTIGENKTKTYKNGKYKGEFKNDLKDGKGIYYYNDNNRYEGDWKNDLKEGKGIFYWKNGNRYEGEFKNNKMEGRGVFYYNDGDKYEGDWKNDLKEGRGVYYYNDGERYEGDWKNGIKEGKGVYYYNNGDRYEG
;
A
#
# COMPACT_ATOMS: atom_id res chain seq x y z
N MET A 1 0.85 -3.28 -12.77
CA MET A 1 2.09 -3.45 -13.57
C MET A 1 2.03 -2.69 -14.89
N GLU A 2 1.07 -2.90 -15.79
CA GLU A 2 0.95 -2.12 -17.04
C GLU A 2 0.72 -0.62 -16.85
N GLU A 3 -0.01 -0.20 -15.81
CA GLU A 3 -0.22 1.23 -15.51
C GLU A 3 1.02 1.89 -14.90
N GLU A 4 1.84 1.17 -14.14
CA GLU A 4 3.12 1.67 -13.63
C GLU A 4 4.18 1.81 -14.73
N GLU A 5 4.26 0.86 -15.67
CA GLU A 5 5.16 0.94 -16.81
C GLU A 5 4.78 2.10 -17.74
N ASN A 6 3.50 2.34 -17.99
CA ASN A 6 3.02 3.49 -18.78
C ASN A 6 3.30 4.84 -18.08
N SER A 7 3.23 4.90 -16.76
CA SER A 7 3.56 6.09 -15.97
C SER A 7 5.05 6.42 -16.02
N ILE A 8 5.92 5.41 -15.93
CA ILE A 8 7.39 5.57 -16.00
C ILE A 8 7.84 5.96 -17.42
N LEU A 9 7.24 5.38 -18.45
CA LEU A 9 7.49 5.73 -19.86
C LEU A 9 7.14 7.19 -20.15
N ASN A 10 5.98 7.66 -19.68
CA ASN A 10 5.54 9.05 -19.86
C ASN A 10 6.45 10.06 -19.13
N ASN A 11 6.98 9.67 -17.96
CA ASN A 11 7.91 10.50 -17.19
C ASN A 11 9.26 10.67 -17.87
N ASN A 12 9.77 9.61 -18.49
CA ASN A 12 11.01 9.64 -19.24
C ASN A 12 10.88 10.48 -20.52
N GLU A 13 9.73 10.42 -21.18
CA GLU A 13 9.43 11.17 -22.39
C GLU A 13 9.32 12.69 -22.12
N ILE A 14 8.64 13.09 -21.05
CA ILE A 14 8.57 14.49 -20.60
C ILE A 14 9.95 15.01 -20.19
N SER A 15 10.74 14.19 -19.49
CA SER A 15 12.12 14.56 -19.10
C SER A 15 13.02 14.78 -20.33
N ASN A 16 12.95 13.87 -21.31
CA ASN A 16 13.71 13.98 -22.55
C ASN A 16 13.30 15.20 -23.39
N ASN A 17 12.00 15.51 -23.47
CA ASN A 17 11.50 16.70 -24.15
C ASN A 17 11.96 17.99 -23.49
N ASN A 18 12.03 18.05 -22.16
CA ASN A 18 12.55 19.22 -21.45
C ASN A 18 14.06 19.41 -21.66
N GLU A 19 14.86 18.36 -21.73
CA GLU A 19 16.30 18.47 -22.05
C GLU A 19 16.50 18.92 -23.51
N LEU A 20 15.71 18.42 -24.45
CA LEU A 20 15.74 18.88 -25.84
C LEU A 20 15.39 20.37 -25.97
N LEU A 21 14.37 20.84 -25.24
CA LEU A 21 14.01 22.27 -25.22
C LEU A 21 15.12 23.13 -24.63
N LYS A 22 15.81 22.71 -23.59
CA LYS A 22 16.99 23.42 -23.05
C LYS A 22 18.11 23.51 -24.06
N GLU A 23 18.35 22.45 -24.83
CA GLU A 23 19.36 22.46 -25.89
C GLU A 23 19.02 23.45 -27.01
N VAL A 24 17.74 23.51 -27.40
CA VAL A 24 17.24 24.50 -28.37
C VAL A 24 17.42 25.92 -27.87
N VAL A 25 17.08 26.21 -26.60
CA VAL A 25 17.31 27.54 -25.99
C VAL A 25 18.78 27.91 -26.05
N LYS A 26 19.68 27.01 -25.66
CA LYS A 26 21.14 27.27 -25.69
C LYS A 26 21.66 27.55 -27.10
N LYS A 27 21.14 26.86 -28.12
CA LYS A 27 21.47 27.15 -29.51
C LYS A 27 20.98 28.54 -29.96
N LEU A 28 19.74 28.91 -29.56
CA LEU A 28 19.20 30.25 -29.85
C LEU A 28 19.99 31.37 -29.17
N GLU A 29 20.40 31.18 -27.90
CA GLU A 29 21.25 32.13 -27.17
C GLU A 29 22.62 32.35 -27.88
N ASN A 30 23.23 31.28 -28.39
CA ASN A 30 24.47 31.39 -29.18
C ASN A 30 24.24 32.18 -30.49
N ILE A 31 23.15 31.93 -31.19
CA ILE A 31 22.78 32.69 -32.41
C ILE A 31 22.56 34.17 -32.07
N VAL A 32 21.89 34.50 -30.96
CA VAL A 32 21.74 35.89 -30.49
C VAL A 32 23.08 36.56 -30.27
N ASN A 33 24.04 35.87 -29.60
CA ASN A 33 25.34 36.40 -29.34
C ASN A 33 26.14 36.64 -30.63
N ASP A 34 26.05 35.74 -31.61
CA ASP A 34 26.72 35.86 -32.91
C ASP A 34 26.13 37.06 -33.73
N ILE A 35 24.82 37.25 -33.68
CA ILE A 35 24.13 38.38 -34.33
C ILE A 35 24.55 39.70 -33.67
N ASN A 36 24.58 39.78 -32.33
CA ASN A 36 25.01 40.96 -31.58
C ASN A 36 26.45 41.39 -31.92
N ASN A 37 27.33 40.45 -32.13
CA ASN A 37 28.73 40.70 -32.45
C ASN A 37 28.89 41.24 -33.89
N LYS A 38 27.90 41.03 -34.79
CA LYS A 38 27.98 41.47 -36.21
C LYS A 38 27.28 42.78 -36.52
N LYS A 39 26.67 43.44 -35.53
CA LYS A 39 25.95 44.73 -35.69
C LYS A 39 24.84 44.75 -36.77
N GLU A 40 24.35 43.58 -37.20
CA GLU A 40 23.29 43.47 -38.18
C GLU A 40 22.02 42.94 -37.54
N ASN A 41 20.94 43.73 -37.56
CA ASN A 41 19.53 43.38 -37.29
C ASN A 41 18.95 43.75 -35.92
N GLU A 42 18.58 45.04 -35.76
CA GLU A 42 17.77 45.50 -34.63
C GLU A 42 16.38 44.88 -34.55
N VAL A 43 15.83 44.26 -35.63
CA VAL A 43 14.47 43.71 -35.67
C VAL A 43 14.40 42.22 -35.32
N ILE A 44 15.41 41.42 -35.69
CA ILE A 44 15.40 39.95 -35.50
C ILE A 44 15.77 39.58 -34.06
N LEU A 45 16.64 40.32 -33.43
CA LEU A 45 17.11 40.08 -32.07
C LEU A 45 15.99 40.05 -31.01
N PRO A 46 15.08 41.05 -30.97
CA PRO A 46 13.96 41.03 -30.03
C PRO A 46 13.02 39.86 -30.22
N GLN A 47 12.76 39.44 -31.47
CA GLN A 47 11.91 38.28 -31.76
C GLN A 47 12.51 36.98 -31.26
N ILE A 48 13.83 36.75 -31.43
CA ILE A 48 14.53 35.56 -30.90
C ILE A 48 14.50 35.59 -29.38
N GLN A 49 14.68 36.73 -28.73
CA GLN A 49 14.62 36.86 -27.28
C GLN A 49 13.24 36.53 -26.73
N GLU A 50 12.19 36.91 -27.41
CA GLU A 50 10.79 36.56 -27.08
C GLU A 50 10.55 35.06 -27.20
N ILE A 51 11.07 34.40 -28.23
CA ILE A 51 11.01 32.94 -28.40
C ILE A 51 11.75 32.24 -27.25
N ILE A 52 12.97 32.67 -26.90
CA ILE A 52 13.73 32.11 -25.78
C ILE A 52 12.93 32.21 -24.47
N THR A 53 12.33 33.37 -24.22
CA THR A 53 11.51 33.61 -23.03
C THR A 53 10.29 32.69 -23.00
N THR A 54 9.59 32.54 -24.12
CA THR A 54 8.44 31.67 -24.26
C THR A 54 8.79 30.19 -24.02
N VAL A 55 9.89 29.72 -24.60
CA VAL A 55 10.36 28.34 -24.42
C VAL A 55 10.74 28.08 -22.95
N ASN A 56 11.42 29.02 -22.30
CA ASN A 56 11.77 28.91 -20.87
C ASN A 56 10.53 28.85 -19.98
N ASN A 57 9.48 29.61 -20.28
CA ASN A 57 8.21 29.56 -19.57
C ASN A 57 7.54 28.17 -19.73
N ILE A 58 7.49 27.64 -20.95
CA ILE A 58 6.96 26.28 -21.22
C ILE A 58 7.73 25.21 -20.43
N ILE A 59 9.06 25.31 -20.36
CA ILE A 59 9.89 24.38 -19.57
C ILE A 59 9.52 24.45 -18.10
N ASN A 60 9.32 25.65 -17.55
CA ASN A 60 8.99 25.84 -16.14
C ASN A 60 7.57 25.38 -15.82
N ASP A 61 6.61 25.65 -16.70
CA ASP A 61 5.23 25.17 -16.55
C ASP A 61 5.16 23.64 -16.56
N ASN A 62 5.87 23.00 -17.49
CA ASN A 62 5.97 21.54 -17.54
C ASN A 62 6.58 20.94 -16.26
N LYS A 63 7.61 21.57 -15.67
CA LYS A 63 8.19 21.15 -14.39
C LYS A 63 7.19 21.27 -13.24
N ASN A 64 6.38 22.31 -13.22
CA ASN A 64 5.36 22.52 -12.20
C ASN A 64 4.22 21.51 -12.32
N ILE A 65 3.75 21.25 -13.55
CA ILE A 65 2.74 20.23 -13.85
C ILE A 65 3.25 18.86 -13.40
N PHE A 66 4.51 18.51 -13.72
CA PHE A 66 5.11 17.24 -13.31
C PHE A 66 5.17 17.07 -11.79
N LYS A 67 5.59 18.13 -11.06
CA LYS A 67 5.60 18.11 -9.58
C LYS A 67 4.20 17.91 -9.01
N GLN A 68 3.20 18.54 -9.62
CA GLN A 68 1.81 18.42 -9.20
C GLN A 68 1.27 17.03 -9.45
N MET A 69 1.55 16.43 -10.62
CA MET A 69 1.18 15.06 -10.95
C MET A 69 1.85 14.05 -9.99
N GLN A 70 3.15 14.20 -9.70
CA GLN A 70 3.84 13.36 -8.71
C GLN A 70 3.17 13.44 -7.34
N LYS A 71 2.79 14.65 -6.90
CA LYS A 71 2.10 14.84 -5.63
C LYS A 71 0.72 14.18 -5.63
N GLU A 72 -0.02 14.25 -6.72
CA GLU A 72 -1.33 13.59 -6.87
C GLU A 72 -1.20 12.06 -6.90
N ILE A 73 -0.19 11.53 -7.59
CA ILE A 73 0.12 10.10 -7.60
C ILE A 73 0.43 9.61 -6.18
N ILE A 74 1.34 10.28 -5.47
CA ILE A 74 1.69 9.95 -4.08
C ILE A 74 0.46 10.00 -3.17
N ASN A 75 -0.41 11.01 -3.35
CA ASN A 75 -1.66 11.11 -2.59
C ASN A 75 -2.66 9.99 -2.93
N THR A 76 -2.63 9.47 -4.15
CA THR A 76 -3.54 8.43 -4.63
C THR A 76 -3.08 7.03 -4.20
N ILE A 77 -1.80 6.71 -4.44
CA ILE A 77 -1.21 5.39 -4.12
C ILE A 77 -0.65 5.30 -2.69
N GLY A 78 -0.49 6.44 -2.01
CA GLY A 78 0.11 6.54 -0.67
C GLY A 78 1.64 6.58 -0.69
N GLU A 79 2.21 7.03 0.43
CA GLU A 79 3.65 7.05 0.63
C GLU A 79 4.10 5.79 1.37
N ASN A 80 5.00 5.01 0.77
CA ASN A 80 5.60 3.86 1.46
C ASN A 80 6.78 4.32 2.29
N LYS A 81 6.60 4.42 3.61
CA LYS A 81 7.65 4.88 4.54
C LYS A 81 7.68 4.10 5.85
N THR A 82 8.70 4.35 6.64
CA THR A 82 8.83 3.78 7.98
C THR A 82 8.63 4.86 9.03
N LYS A 83 7.76 4.62 10.03
CA LYS A 83 7.48 5.53 11.15
C LYS A 83 7.55 4.77 12.48
N THR A 84 8.24 5.34 13.46
CA THR A 84 8.34 4.78 14.81
C THR A 84 7.30 5.43 15.71
N TYR A 85 6.62 4.62 16.52
CA TYR A 85 5.62 5.00 17.50
C TYR A 85 6.07 4.56 18.89
N LYS A 86 5.41 5.05 19.95
CA LYS A 86 5.71 4.69 21.34
C LYS A 86 5.63 3.17 21.58
N ASN A 87 4.71 2.48 20.91
CA ASN A 87 4.44 1.04 21.10
C ASN A 87 4.95 0.15 19.97
N GLY A 88 5.70 0.70 18.98
CA GLY A 88 6.22 -0.11 17.89
C GLY A 88 6.69 0.70 16.68
N LYS A 89 6.84 0.01 15.56
CA LYS A 89 7.33 0.55 14.29
C LYS A 89 6.45 0.07 13.15
N TYR A 90 5.97 0.99 12.33
CA TYR A 90 5.24 0.70 11.10
C TYR A 90 6.13 0.90 9.87
N LYS A 91 6.00 -0.01 8.92
CA LYS A 91 6.60 0.09 7.57
C LYS A 91 5.50 -0.20 6.56
N GLY A 92 5.14 0.78 5.73
CA GLY A 92 4.07 0.63 4.75
C GLY A 92 3.56 1.95 4.23
N GLU A 93 2.39 1.88 3.62
CA GLU A 93 1.73 2.99 2.96
C GLU A 93 1.08 3.95 3.96
N PHE A 94 1.12 5.24 3.63
CA PHE A 94 0.50 6.32 4.39
C PHE A 94 -0.33 7.19 3.48
N LYS A 95 -1.48 7.60 3.98
CA LYS A 95 -2.32 8.64 3.38
C LYS A 95 -2.69 9.68 4.43
N ASN A 96 -2.42 10.96 4.17
CA ASN A 96 -2.65 12.03 5.13
C ASN A 96 -2.02 11.74 6.52
N ASP A 97 -0.77 11.25 6.54
CA ASP A 97 -0.03 10.84 7.76
C ASP A 97 -0.62 9.68 8.57
N LEU A 98 -1.74 9.09 8.14
CA LEU A 98 -2.33 7.89 8.72
C LEU A 98 -1.86 6.64 7.97
N LYS A 99 -1.74 5.49 8.67
CA LYS A 99 -1.53 4.18 8.03
C LYS A 99 -2.73 3.88 7.15
N ASP A 100 -2.53 3.74 5.83
CA ASP A 100 -3.59 3.50 4.85
C ASP A 100 -2.97 2.76 3.66
N GLY A 101 -3.54 1.62 3.27
CA GLY A 101 -2.97 0.71 2.29
C GLY A 101 -2.26 -0.49 2.92
N LYS A 102 -1.23 -1.03 2.27
CA LYS A 102 -0.48 -2.20 2.75
C LYS A 102 0.62 -1.79 3.73
N GLY A 103 0.80 -2.60 4.80
CA GLY A 103 1.92 -2.34 5.70
C GLY A 103 2.10 -3.36 6.81
N ILE A 104 3.25 -3.27 7.46
CA ILE A 104 3.66 -4.14 8.56
C ILE A 104 3.85 -3.29 9.81
N TYR A 105 3.22 -3.68 10.89
CA TYR A 105 3.44 -3.09 12.22
C TYR A 105 4.19 -4.09 13.11
N TYR A 106 5.34 -3.70 13.59
CA TYR A 106 6.14 -4.43 14.58
C TYR A 106 5.87 -3.81 15.95
N TYR A 107 5.24 -4.55 16.84
CA TYR A 107 4.99 -4.13 18.22
C TYR A 107 6.22 -4.32 19.10
N ASN A 108 6.38 -3.50 20.13
CA ASN A 108 7.52 -3.62 21.08
C ASN A 108 7.50 -4.91 21.91
N ASP A 109 6.35 -5.55 22.01
CA ASP A 109 6.15 -6.84 22.70
C ASP A 109 6.45 -8.06 21.82
N ASN A 110 7.06 -7.85 20.64
CA ASN A 110 7.37 -8.86 19.61
C ASN A 110 6.15 -9.45 18.88
N ASN A 111 4.97 -8.87 19.01
CA ASN A 111 3.87 -9.15 18.09
C ASN A 111 4.12 -8.47 16.74
N ARG A 112 3.44 -8.93 15.69
CA ARG A 112 3.52 -8.33 14.36
C ARG A 112 2.18 -8.44 13.65
N TYR A 113 1.76 -7.38 12.99
CA TYR A 113 0.66 -7.40 12.02
C TYR A 113 1.18 -7.07 10.63
N GLU A 114 0.73 -7.81 9.64
CA GLU A 114 1.03 -7.60 8.22
C GLU A 114 -0.27 -7.66 7.43
N GLY A 115 -0.65 -6.59 6.75
CA GLY A 115 -1.94 -6.56 6.04
C GLY A 115 -2.39 -5.17 5.65
N ASP A 116 -3.71 -5.09 5.46
CA ASP A 116 -4.38 -3.88 5.05
C ASP A 116 -4.64 -2.94 6.23
N TRP A 117 -4.49 -1.66 5.96
CA TRP A 117 -4.71 -0.57 6.90
C TRP A 117 -5.66 0.46 6.31
N LYS A 118 -6.50 1.05 7.15
CA LYS A 118 -7.37 2.16 6.80
C LYS A 118 -7.46 3.14 7.96
N ASN A 119 -7.04 4.39 7.74
CA ASN A 119 -7.08 5.44 8.76
C ASN A 119 -6.51 4.97 10.12
N ASP A 120 -5.28 4.43 10.14
CA ASP A 120 -4.59 3.86 11.32
C ASP A 120 -5.19 2.58 11.90
N LEU A 121 -6.26 2.03 11.34
CA LEU A 121 -6.90 0.81 11.79
C LEU A 121 -6.52 -0.38 10.90
N LYS A 122 -6.38 -1.58 11.50
CA LYS A 122 -6.31 -2.83 10.74
C LYS A 122 -7.67 -3.06 10.09
N GLU A 123 -7.66 -3.23 8.78
CA GLU A 123 -8.87 -3.36 7.95
C GLU A 123 -8.59 -4.36 6.82
N GLY A 124 -9.62 -4.99 6.25
CA GLY A 124 -9.43 -5.91 5.14
C GLY A 124 -8.65 -7.17 5.50
N LYS A 125 -7.78 -7.64 4.62
CA LYS A 125 -7.03 -8.89 4.81
C LYS A 125 -5.71 -8.65 5.52
N GLY A 126 -5.35 -9.57 6.44
CA GLY A 126 -4.07 -9.49 7.11
C GLY A 126 -3.71 -10.73 7.92
N ILE A 127 -2.48 -10.71 8.42
CA ILE A 127 -1.94 -11.76 9.28
C ILE A 127 -1.45 -11.10 10.57
N PHE A 128 -1.90 -11.61 11.69
CA PHE A 128 -1.38 -11.22 13.00
C PHE A 128 -0.55 -12.37 13.59
N TYR A 129 0.66 -12.06 13.98
CA TYR A 129 1.59 -12.99 14.61
C TYR A 129 1.76 -12.58 16.07
N TRP A 130 1.43 -13.46 17.00
CA TRP A 130 1.71 -13.27 18.41
C TRP A 130 3.10 -13.80 18.78
N LYS A 131 3.74 -13.17 19.73
CA LYS A 131 5.06 -13.59 20.22
C LYS A 131 5.09 -15.01 20.80
N ASN A 132 3.93 -15.54 21.23
CA ASN A 132 3.79 -16.90 21.75
C ASN A 132 3.69 -17.98 20.67
N GLY A 133 3.80 -17.60 19.38
CA GLY A 133 3.71 -18.50 18.24
C GLY A 133 2.33 -18.67 17.63
N ASN A 134 1.28 -18.14 18.23
CA ASN A 134 -0.04 -18.12 17.60
C ASN A 134 -0.02 -17.23 16.35
N ARG A 135 -0.92 -17.51 15.41
CA ARG A 135 -1.09 -16.74 14.18
C ARG A 135 -2.55 -16.73 13.76
N TYR A 136 -3.06 -15.57 13.41
CA TYR A 136 -4.34 -15.43 12.71
C TYR A 136 -4.09 -14.95 11.28
N GLU A 137 -4.80 -15.52 10.32
CA GLU A 137 -4.79 -15.14 8.92
C GLU A 137 -6.25 -15.01 8.46
N GLY A 138 -6.68 -13.79 8.12
CA GLY A 138 -8.08 -13.55 7.80
C GLY A 138 -8.44 -12.08 7.64
N GLU A 139 -9.73 -11.82 7.81
CA GLU A 139 -10.28 -10.48 7.69
C GLU A 139 -10.22 -9.73 9.02
N PHE A 140 -9.97 -8.43 8.90
CA PHE A 140 -9.97 -7.47 10.01
C PHE A 140 -10.95 -6.34 9.74
N LYS A 141 -11.56 -5.84 10.79
CA LYS A 141 -12.40 -4.64 10.77
C LYS A 141 -12.22 -3.86 12.06
N ASN A 142 -11.87 -2.58 11.94
CA ASN A 142 -11.64 -1.71 13.10
C ASN A 142 -10.68 -2.33 14.13
N ASN A 143 -9.53 -2.86 13.69
CA ASN A 143 -8.51 -3.55 14.49
C ASN A 143 -8.87 -4.94 15.01
N LYS A 144 -10.08 -5.46 14.79
CA LYS A 144 -10.56 -6.74 15.29
C LYS A 144 -10.61 -7.79 14.19
N MET A 145 -10.44 -9.06 14.57
CA MET A 145 -10.72 -10.20 13.70
C MET A 145 -12.22 -10.22 13.39
N GLU A 146 -12.54 -10.29 12.10
CA GLU A 146 -13.92 -10.24 11.58
C GLU A 146 -14.01 -11.12 10.33
N GLY A 147 -15.24 -11.52 9.91
CA GLY A 147 -15.44 -12.27 8.68
C GLY A 147 -14.80 -13.65 8.71
N ARG A 148 -14.20 -14.08 7.59
CA ARG A 148 -13.57 -15.42 7.47
C ARG A 148 -12.10 -15.36 7.86
N GLY A 149 -11.64 -16.38 8.61
CA GLY A 149 -10.24 -16.47 8.97
C GLY A 149 -9.82 -17.79 9.57
N VAL A 150 -8.50 -17.98 9.63
CA VAL A 150 -7.85 -19.16 10.18
C VAL A 150 -6.97 -18.74 11.36
N PHE A 151 -7.16 -19.35 12.51
CA PHE A 151 -6.32 -19.17 13.68
C PHE A 151 -5.48 -20.44 13.90
N TYR A 152 -4.18 -20.29 13.93
CA TYR A 152 -3.21 -21.33 14.22
C TYR A 152 -2.71 -21.12 15.65
N TYR A 153 -2.92 -22.11 16.49
CA TYR A 153 -2.43 -22.12 17.86
C TYR A 153 -1.00 -22.66 17.92
N ASN A 154 -0.23 -22.23 18.88
CA ASN A 154 1.16 -22.66 19.05
C ASN A 154 1.32 -24.12 19.52
N ASP A 155 0.24 -24.73 20.03
CA ASP A 155 0.16 -26.13 20.42
C ASP A 155 -0.18 -27.08 19.24
N GLY A 156 -0.40 -26.52 18.05
CA GLY A 156 -0.71 -27.27 16.83
C GLY A 156 -2.20 -27.32 16.48
N ASP A 157 -3.08 -26.86 17.35
CA ASP A 157 -4.49 -26.71 17.03
C ASP A 157 -4.73 -25.66 15.92
N LYS A 158 -5.87 -25.77 15.25
CA LYS A 158 -6.28 -24.80 14.23
C LYS A 158 -7.80 -24.59 14.27
N TYR A 159 -8.22 -23.35 14.16
CA TYR A 159 -9.62 -23.02 13.88
C TYR A 159 -9.73 -22.34 12.52
N GLU A 160 -10.70 -22.76 11.72
CA GLU A 160 -11.03 -22.20 10.43
C GLU A 160 -12.53 -21.91 10.37
N GLY A 161 -12.94 -20.64 10.26
CA GLY A 161 -14.36 -20.30 10.32
C GLY A 161 -14.63 -18.82 10.36
N ASP A 162 -15.83 -18.49 10.83
CA ASP A 162 -16.32 -17.13 10.94
C ASP A 162 -15.84 -16.50 12.26
N TRP A 163 -15.58 -15.20 12.20
CA TRP A 163 -15.12 -14.37 13.31
C TRP A 163 -15.97 -13.11 13.45
N LYS A 164 -16.18 -12.69 14.66
CA LYS A 164 -16.87 -11.44 14.96
C LYS A 164 -16.29 -10.83 16.24
N ASN A 165 -15.77 -9.59 16.12
CA ASN A 165 -15.21 -8.88 17.26
C ASN A 165 -14.16 -9.70 18.05
N ASP A 166 -13.20 -10.35 17.37
CA ASP A 166 -12.15 -11.22 17.91
C ASP A 166 -12.65 -12.57 18.47
N LEU A 167 -13.92 -12.91 18.33
CA LEU A 167 -14.50 -14.15 18.80
C LEU A 167 -14.90 -15.06 17.64
N LYS A 168 -14.78 -16.38 17.83
CA LYS A 168 -15.34 -17.38 16.90
C LYS A 168 -16.85 -17.23 16.90
N GLU A 169 -17.44 -17.17 15.69
CA GLU A 169 -18.87 -16.95 15.51
C GLU A 169 -19.33 -17.75 14.28
N GLY A 170 -20.67 -18.01 14.15
CA GLY A 170 -21.21 -18.65 12.97
C GLY A 170 -20.71 -20.07 12.77
N ARG A 171 -20.28 -20.42 11.55
CA ARG A 171 -19.82 -21.77 11.19
C ARG A 171 -18.31 -21.85 11.20
N GLY A 172 -17.79 -22.96 11.75
CA GLY A 172 -16.35 -23.18 11.74
C GLY A 172 -15.92 -24.59 12.07
N VAL A 173 -14.67 -24.89 11.75
CA VAL A 173 -14.04 -26.18 12.04
C VAL A 173 -12.85 -25.94 12.97
N TYR A 174 -12.85 -26.65 14.07
CA TYR A 174 -11.71 -26.72 15.00
C TYR A 174 -10.98 -28.03 14.80
N TYR A 175 -9.72 -27.99 14.47
CA TYR A 175 -8.84 -29.12 14.32
C TYR A 175 -7.92 -29.17 15.54
N TYR A 176 -7.96 -30.29 16.25
CA TYR A 176 -7.08 -30.56 17.37
C TYR A 176 -5.75 -31.14 16.87
N ASN A 177 -4.68 -30.90 17.58
CA ASN A 177 -3.34 -31.41 17.25
C ASN A 177 -3.20 -32.92 17.32
N ASP A 178 -4.12 -33.60 18.03
CA ASP A 178 -4.21 -35.08 18.12
C ASP A 178 -4.95 -35.72 16.94
N GLY A 179 -5.43 -34.94 15.98
CA GLY A 179 -6.13 -35.41 14.78
C GLY A 179 -7.66 -35.37 14.86
N GLU A 180 -8.22 -35.09 16.03
CA GLU A 180 -9.66 -34.93 16.18
C GLU A 180 -10.13 -33.58 15.56
N ARG A 181 -11.41 -33.45 15.31
CA ARG A 181 -11.99 -32.18 14.86
C ARG A 181 -13.45 -32.01 15.27
N TYR A 182 -13.82 -30.76 15.47
CA TYR A 182 -15.20 -30.34 15.62
C TYR A 182 -15.59 -29.46 14.42
N GLU A 183 -16.72 -29.75 13.81
CA GLU A 183 -17.32 -28.99 12.70
C GLU A 183 -18.73 -28.59 13.09
N GLY A 184 -19.01 -27.30 13.26
CA GLY A 184 -20.33 -26.87 13.73
C GLY A 184 -20.47 -25.38 13.98
N ASP A 185 -21.50 -25.07 14.77
CA ASP A 185 -21.86 -23.72 15.12
C ASP A 185 -21.04 -23.19 16.30
N TRP A 186 -20.73 -21.90 16.24
CA TRP A 186 -19.95 -21.16 17.24
C TRP A 186 -20.66 -19.87 17.61
N LYS A 187 -20.62 -19.49 18.87
CA LYS A 187 -21.15 -18.23 19.34
C LYS A 187 -20.32 -17.71 20.51
N ASN A 188 -19.87 -16.43 20.40
CA ASN A 188 -19.06 -15.80 21.41
C ASN A 188 -17.81 -16.63 21.80
N GLY A 189 -17.21 -17.34 20.86
CA GLY A 189 -15.98 -18.14 21.04
C GLY A 189 -16.19 -19.55 21.55
N ILE A 190 -17.43 -19.97 21.85
CA ILE A 190 -17.77 -21.31 22.33
C ILE A 190 -18.56 -22.11 21.28
N LYS A 191 -18.48 -23.44 21.32
CA LYS A 191 -19.34 -24.32 20.54
C LYS A 191 -20.77 -24.20 21.03
N GLU A 192 -21.69 -23.83 20.12
CA GLU A 192 -23.11 -23.66 20.44
C GLU A 192 -23.95 -24.04 19.23
N GLY A 193 -25.10 -24.70 19.46
CA GLY A 193 -25.97 -25.14 18.37
C GLY A 193 -25.56 -26.50 17.81
N LYS A 194 -25.70 -26.70 16.49
CA LYS A 194 -25.47 -27.99 15.85
C LYS A 194 -24.01 -28.18 15.47
N GLY A 195 -23.50 -29.40 15.67
CA GLY A 195 -22.17 -29.73 15.22
C GLY A 195 -21.88 -31.22 15.22
N VAL A 196 -20.76 -31.58 14.62
CA VAL A 196 -20.26 -32.93 14.54
C VAL A 196 -18.84 -32.95 15.11
N TYR A 197 -18.61 -33.82 16.06
CA TYR A 197 -17.29 -34.13 16.59
C TYR A 197 -16.78 -35.41 15.94
N TYR A 198 -15.58 -35.41 15.41
CA TYR A 198 -14.94 -36.56 14.79
C TYR A 198 -13.73 -36.93 15.65
N TYR A 199 -13.74 -38.16 16.15
CA TYR A 199 -12.68 -38.74 16.95
C TYR A 199 -11.60 -39.38 16.06
N ASN A 200 -10.41 -39.47 16.56
CA ASN A 200 -9.28 -40.08 15.83
C ASN A 200 -9.38 -41.62 15.67
N ASN A 201 -10.26 -42.29 16.45
CA ASN A 201 -10.58 -43.72 16.29
C ASN A 201 -11.61 -43.98 15.17
N GLY A 202 -12.08 -42.93 14.48
CA GLY A 202 -13.07 -43.01 13.39
C GLY A 202 -14.54 -42.82 13.84
N ASP A 203 -14.81 -42.75 15.13
CA ASP A 203 -16.14 -42.47 15.66
C ASP A 203 -16.53 -41.01 15.40
N ARG A 204 -17.83 -40.75 15.46
CA ARG A 204 -18.37 -39.39 15.41
C ARG A 204 -19.53 -39.19 16.37
N TYR A 205 -19.65 -38.02 16.93
CA TYR A 205 -20.80 -37.58 17.71
C TYR A 205 -21.46 -36.39 17.01
N GLU A 206 -22.77 -36.43 16.87
CA GLU A 206 -23.59 -35.38 16.25
C GLU A 206 -24.62 -34.88 17.29
N GLY A 207 -24.62 -33.56 17.51
CA GLY A 207 -25.52 -32.95 18.53
C GLY A 207 -25.84 -31.49 18.26
#